data_1ed0a841599b8269b150c1e14a767ea0
#
_entry.id   1ed0a841599b8269b150c1e14a767ea0
#
_cell.length_a   1.000
_cell.length_b   1.000
_cell.length_c   1.000
_cell.angle_alpha   90.00
_cell.angle_beta   90.00
_cell.angle_gamma   90.00
#
_symmetry.space_group_name_H-M   'P 1'
#
loop_
_entity.id
_entity.type
_entity.pdbx_description
1 polymer ?
#
loop_
_entity_poly.entity_id
_entity_poly.type
_entity_poly.pdbx_seq_one_letter_code
_entity_poly.pdbx_strand_id
1 'polypeptide(L)'
;MFRLYNAAFRRFPDASGLSYWIEQFSSGANDIRTVASSFLVSEEFKLRYGENVTDNQYVKTLYINVLNRELDQGGYDYWVGNLSKGAETRYEVLLGFAESAENKTLFSEMTGFV
;
A
#
# COMPACT_ATOMS: atom_id res chain seq x y z
N MET A 1 9.18 5.39 1.06
CA MET A 1 8.19 6.36 0.56
C MET A 1 7.73 6.05 -0.85
N PHE A 2 8.62 5.97 -1.83
CA PHE A 2 8.24 5.64 -3.22
C PHE A 2 7.55 4.28 -3.34
N ARG A 3 8.07 3.26 -2.64
CA ARG A 3 7.45 1.93 -2.67
C ARG A 3 6.03 1.95 -2.14
N LEU A 4 5.79 2.68 -1.05
CA LEU A 4 4.46 2.80 -0.48
C LEU A 4 3.49 3.49 -1.43
N TYR A 5 3.92 4.62 -2.02
CA TYR A 5 3.08 5.35 -2.96
C TYR A 5 2.76 4.50 -4.20
N ASN A 6 3.77 3.85 -4.76
CA ASN A 6 3.57 2.97 -5.92
C ASN A 6 2.67 1.78 -5.58
N ALA A 7 2.84 1.20 -4.38
CA ALA A 7 1.98 0.10 -3.94
C ALA A 7 0.53 0.54 -3.85
N ALA A 8 0.26 1.69 -3.24
CA ALA A 8 -1.11 2.19 -3.06
C ALA A 8 -1.76 2.61 -4.38
N PHE A 9 -1.02 3.30 -5.24
CA PHE A 9 -1.60 4.00 -6.39
C PHE A 9 -1.11 3.50 -7.76
N ARG A 10 -0.19 2.55 -7.78
CA ARG A 10 0.40 1.96 -9.00
C ARG A 10 1.02 3.00 -9.93
N ARG A 11 1.52 4.08 -9.36
CA ARG A 11 2.22 5.13 -10.09
C ARG A 11 3.18 5.84 -9.16
N PHE A 12 4.08 6.61 -9.71
CA PHE A 12 4.92 7.51 -8.93
C PHE A 12 4.18 8.82 -8.70
N PRO A 13 4.46 9.52 -7.59
CA PRO A 13 3.87 10.83 -7.37
C PRO A 13 4.36 11.81 -8.45
N ASP A 14 3.50 12.76 -8.83
CA ASP A 14 3.93 13.87 -9.67
C ASP A 14 4.85 14.81 -8.88
N ALA A 15 5.41 15.83 -9.54
CA ALA A 15 6.40 16.71 -8.91
C ALA A 15 5.86 17.40 -7.66
N SER A 16 4.62 17.91 -7.69
CA SER A 16 4.02 18.59 -6.54
C SER A 16 3.68 17.63 -5.42
N GLY A 17 3.13 16.46 -5.75
CA GLY A 17 2.84 15.41 -4.77
C GLY A 17 4.10 14.88 -4.11
N LEU A 18 5.15 14.69 -4.90
CA LEU A 18 6.44 14.25 -4.39
C LEU A 18 7.03 15.26 -3.40
N SER A 19 7.03 16.55 -3.76
CA SER A 19 7.53 17.60 -2.88
C SER A 19 6.76 17.65 -1.57
N TYR A 20 5.44 17.53 -1.64
CA TYR A 20 4.59 17.50 -0.45
C TYR A 20 4.96 16.35 0.49
N TRP A 21 5.08 15.14 -0.04
CA TRP A 21 5.35 13.97 0.79
C TRP A 21 6.78 13.95 1.33
N ILE A 22 7.76 14.42 0.55
CA ILE A 22 9.13 14.55 1.02
C ILE A 22 9.18 15.53 2.19
N GLU A 23 8.49 16.66 2.10
CA GLU A 23 8.43 17.64 3.17
C GLU A 23 7.82 17.05 4.44
N GLN A 24 6.70 16.32 4.31
CA GLN A 24 6.06 15.68 5.45
C GLN A 24 7.00 14.70 6.16
N PHE A 25 7.75 13.91 5.41
CA PHE A 25 8.73 12.98 5.97
C PHE A 25 9.91 13.71 6.60
N SER A 26 10.48 14.68 5.89
CA SER A 26 11.71 15.38 6.31
C SER A 26 11.49 16.24 7.55
N SER A 27 10.30 16.81 7.70
CA SER A 27 9.96 17.63 8.86
C SER A 27 9.63 16.80 10.10
N GLY A 28 9.52 15.48 9.96
CA GLY A 28 9.10 14.61 11.05
C GLY A 28 7.63 14.71 11.40
N ALA A 29 6.85 15.43 10.59
CA ALA A 29 5.41 15.60 10.82
C ALA A 29 4.64 14.29 10.66
N ASN A 30 5.08 13.42 9.75
CA ASN A 30 4.44 12.14 9.49
C ASN A 30 5.47 11.03 9.40
N ASP A 31 5.19 9.91 10.07
CA ASP A 31 5.93 8.68 9.84
C ASP A 31 5.22 7.86 8.74
N ILE A 32 5.81 6.73 8.38
CA ILE A 32 5.27 5.91 7.29
C ILE A 32 3.87 5.37 7.60
N ARG A 33 3.56 5.10 8.87
CA ARG A 33 2.23 4.64 9.29
C ARG A 33 1.18 5.73 9.09
N THR A 34 1.51 6.96 9.48
CA THR A 34 0.63 8.11 9.29
C THR A 34 0.38 8.37 7.81
N VAL A 35 1.41 8.27 6.98
CA VAL A 35 1.28 8.45 5.54
C VAL A 35 0.39 7.35 4.94
N ALA A 36 0.60 6.10 5.31
CA ALA A 36 -0.24 4.99 4.83
C ALA A 36 -1.70 5.19 5.23
N SER A 37 -1.95 5.61 6.47
CA SER A 37 -3.31 5.92 6.94
C SER A 37 -3.96 7.05 6.14
N SER A 38 -3.19 8.08 5.81
CA SER A 38 -3.66 9.20 4.99
C SER A 38 -4.03 8.73 3.57
N PHE A 39 -3.28 7.78 3.02
CA PHE A 39 -3.58 7.25 1.70
C PHE A 39 -4.96 6.57 1.66
N LEU A 40 -5.32 5.83 2.71
CA LEU A 40 -6.59 5.11 2.75
C LEU A 40 -7.81 6.03 2.70
N VAL A 41 -7.69 7.26 3.18
CA VAL A 41 -8.80 8.22 3.16
C VAL A 41 -8.77 9.14 1.95
N SER A 42 -7.79 9.01 1.07
CA SER A 42 -7.69 9.84 -0.12
C SER A 42 -8.73 9.44 -1.18
N GLU A 43 -9.16 10.41 -1.99
CA GLU A 43 -10.09 10.13 -3.10
C GLU A 43 -9.50 9.14 -4.10
N GLU A 44 -8.23 9.25 -4.41
CA GLU A 44 -7.58 8.35 -5.36
C GLU A 44 -7.61 6.91 -4.85
N PHE A 45 -7.36 6.70 -3.56
CA PHE A 45 -7.41 5.36 -2.97
C PHE A 45 -8.83 4.80 -3.03
N LYS A 46 -9.82 5.62 -2.68
CA LYS A 46 -11.22 5.21 -2.72
C LYS A 46 -11.67 4.82 -4.12
N LEU A 47 -11.20 5.54 -5.14
CA LEU A 47 -11.50 5.22 -6.53
C LEU A 47 -10.88 3.89 -6.97
N ARG A 48 -9.68 3.59 -6.48
CA ARG A 48 -8.96 2.35 -6.86
C ARG A 48 -9.44 1.13 -6.09
N TYR A 49 -9.74 1.29 -4.81
CA TYR A 49 -10.05 0.17 -3.90
C TYR A 49 -11.52 0.07 -3.53
N GLY A 50 -12.29 1.14 -3.69
CA GLY A 50 -13.69 1.22 -3.29
C GLY A 50 -13.83 1.67 -1.84
N GLU A 51 -14.98 2.29 -1.52
CA GLU A 51 -15.21 2.84 -0.18
C GLU A 51 -15.70 1.81 0.82
N ASN A 52 -16.62 0.95 0.39
CA ASN A 52 -17.32 0.02 1.28
C ASN A 52 -17.02 -1.43 0.93
N VAL A 53 -15.76 -1.72 0.66
CA VAL A 53 -15.35 -3.07 0.31
C VAL A 53 -15.09 -3.90 1.56
N THR A 54 -15.32 -5.21 1.45
CA THR A 54 -15.01 -6.15 2.52
C THR A 54 -13.50 -6.33 2.66
N ASP A 55 -13.06 -6.88 3.79
CA ASP A 55 -11.65 -7.21 3.99
C ASP A 55 -11.14 -8.16 2.90
N ASN A 56 -11.97 -9.11 2.50
CA ASN A 56 -11.65 -10.05 1.42
C ASN A 56 -11.38 -9.34 0.11
N GLN A 57 -12.25 -8.41 -0.27
CA GLN A 57 -12.08 -7.62 -1.50
C GLN A 57 -10.86 -6.73 -1.43
N TYR A 58 -10.63 -6.11 -0.27
CA TYR A 58 -9.48 -5.26 -0.05
C TYR A 58 -8.16 -6.01 -0.27
N VAL A 59 -8.03 -7.18 0.35
CA VAL A 59 -6.81 -8.00 0.22
C VAL A 59 -6.63 -8.49 -1.22
N LYS A 60 -7.70 -8.92 -1.89
CA LYS A 60 -7.63 -9.33 -3.32
C LYS A 60 -7.11 -8.19 -4.19
N THR A 61 -7.61 -6.98 -3.96
CA THR A 61 -7.20 -5.80 -4.72
C THR A 61 -5.74 -5.46 -4.46
N LEU A 62 -5.27 -5.64 -3.23
CA LEU A 62 -3.85 -5.44 -2.91
C LEU A 62 -2.96 -6.41 -3.67
N TYR A 63 -3.32 -7.68 -3.76
CA TYR A 63 -2.53 -8.63 -4.55
C TYR A 63 -2.39 -8.17 -5.99
N ILE A 64 -3.49 -7.76 -6.61
CA ILE A 64 -3.48 -7.32 -8.00
C ILE A 64 -2.71 -6.00 -8.15
N ASN A 65 -2.98 -5.02 -7.29
CA ASN A 65 -2.43 -3.68 -7.44
C ASN A 65 -0.97 -3.59 -7.00
N VAL A 66 -0.58 -4.29 -5.95
CA VAL A 66 0.79 -4.20 -5.43
C VAL A 66 1.69 -5.25 -6.08
N LEU A 67 1.24 -6.50 -6.09
CA LEU A 67 2.06 -7.63 -6.53
C LEU A 67 1.81 -8.03 -7.99
N ASN A 68 0.82 -7.41 -8.62
CA ASN A 68 0.49 -7.62 -10.04
C ASN A 68 0.25 -9.10 -10.38
N ARG A 69 -0.42 -9.81 -9.48
CA ARG A 69 -0.79 -11.21 -9.65
C ARG A 69 -2.03 -11.54 -8.84
N GLU A 70 -2.60 -12.71 -9.11
CA GLU A 70 -3.68 -13.21 -8.29
C GLU A 70 -3.18 -13.68 -6.93
N LEU A 71 -4.09 -13.75 -5.97
CA LEU A 71 -3.76 -14.16 -4.62
C LEU A 71 -3.32 -15.64 -4.58
N ASP A 72 -2.48 -15.96 -3.60
CA ASP A 72 -2.25 -17.31 -3.15
C ASP A 72 -3.09 -17.54 -1.89
N GLN A 73 -3.68 -18.71 -1.76
CA GLN A 73 -4.68 -18.98 -0.71
C GLN A 73 -4.11 -18.80 0.70
N GLY A 74 -2.89 -19.30 0.94
CA GLY A 74 -2.26 -19.20 2.26
C GLY A 74 -2.02 -17.78 2.70
N GLY A 75 -1.45 -16.96 1.82
CA GLY A 75 -1.21 -15.54 2.10
C GLY A 75 -2.50 -14.76 2.25
N TYR A 76 -3.47 -15.02 1.39
CA TYR A 76 -4.79 -14.40 1.47
C TYR A 76 -5.45 -14.68 2.82
N ASP A 77 -5.47 -15.94 3.25
CA ASP A 77 -6.07 -16.32 4.53
C ASP A 77 -5.34 -15.65 5.71
N TYR A 78 -4.04 -15.54 5.63
CA TYR A 78 -3.22 -14.86 6.64
C TYR A 78 -3.63 -13.39 6.79
N TRP A 79 -3.67 -12.66 5.67
CA TRP A 79 -3.98 -11.22 5.69
C TRP A 79 -5.43 -10.95 6.09
N VAL A 80 -6.37 -11.69 5.53
CA VAL A 80 -7.80 -11.56 5.89
C VAL A 80 -8.00 -11.91 7.36
N GLY A 81 -7.36 -12.96 7.84
CA GLY A 81 -7.43 -13.34 9.24
C GLY A 81 -6.91 -12.25 10.17
N ASN A 82 -5.81 -11.60 9.82
CA ASN A 82 -5.27 -10.50 10.62
C ASN A 82 -6.22 -9.32 10.71
N LEU A 83 -6.90 -8.98 9.61
CA LEU A 83 -7.91 -7.93 9.61
C LEU A 83 -9.13 -8.31 10.44
N SER A 84 -9.63 -9.54 10.25
CA SER A 84 -10.86 -10.00 10.92
C SER A 84 -10.72 -10.07 12.43
N LYS A 85 -9.57 -10.49 12.94
CA LYS A 85 -9.34 -10.57 14.40
C LYS A 85 -8.73 -9.31 15.00
N GLY A 86 -8.57 -8.26 14.21
CA GLY A 86 -8.05 -6.98 14.69
C GLY A 86 -6.56 -6.96 15.00
N ALA A 87 -5.79 -7.96 14.54
CA ALA A 87 -4.34 -7.98 14.73
C ALA A 87 -3.64 -6.89 13.91
N GLU A 88 -4.21 -6.56 12.74
CA GLU A 88 -3.73 -5.48 11.88
C GLU A 88 -4.88 -4.65 11.35
N THR A 89 -4.62 -3.37 11.09
CA THR A 89 -5.54 -2.48 10.39
C THR A 89 -5.25 -2.52 8.90
N ARG A 90 -6.15 -1.93 8.09
CA ARG A 90 -5.97 -1.92 6.63
C ARG A 90 -4.69 -1.18 6.22
N TYR A 91 -4.33 -0.08 6.88
CA TYR A 91 -3.09 0.61 6.52
C TYR A 91 -1.85 -0.22 6.88
N GLU A 92 -1.92 -0.99 7.95
CA GLU A 92 -0.82 -1.90 8.30
C GLU A 92 -0.65 -3.02 7.28
N VAL A 93 -1.76 -3.54 6.76
CA VAL A 93 -1.73 -4.54 5.68
C VAL A 93 -1.14 -3.93 4.40
N LEU A 94 -1.52 -2.69 4.05
CA LEU A 94 -0.92 -1.99 2.91
C LEU A 94 0.60 -1.86 3.08
N LEU A 95 1.05 -1.47 4.26
CA LEU A 95 2.48 -1.40 4.57
C LEU A 95 3.16 -2.76 4.42
N GLY A 96 2.52 -3.83 4.91
CA GLY A 96 3.04 -5.17 4.78
C GLY A 96 3.26 -5.60 3.34
N PHE A 97 2.31 -5.26 2.46
CA PHE A 97 2.45 -5.53 1.03
C PHE A 97 3.56 -4.66 0.41
N ALA A 98 3.59 -3.37 0.73
CA ALA A 98 4.57 -2.45 0.16
C ALA A 98 6.01 -2.84 0.53
N GLU A 99 6.21 -3.30 1.75
CA GLU A 99 7.52 -3.68 2.28
C GLU A 99 7.83 -5.16 2.15
N SER A 100 6.97 -5.94 1.50
CA SER A 100 7.21 -7.36 1.25
C SER A 100 8.42 -7.56 0.34
N ALA A 101 9.11 -8.68 0.51
CA ALA A 101 10.25 -9.02 -0.33
C ALA A 101 9.85 -9.07 -1.81
N GLU A 102 8.67 -9.61 -2.10
CA GLU A 102 8.14 -9.67 -3.46
C GLU A 102 7.98 -8.28 -4.07
N ASN A 103 7.36 -7.34 -3.34
CA ASN A 103 7.18 -5.98 -3.85
C ASN A 103 8.50 -5.24 -3.99
N LYS A 104 9.44 -5.44 -3.07
CA LYS A 104 10.77 -4.83 -3.18
C LYS A 104 11.48 -5.27 -4.46
N THR A 105 11.37 -6.55 -4.79
CA THR A 105 11.93 -7.08 -6.04
C THR A 105 11.26 -6.46 -7.26
N LEU A 106 9.93 -6.41 -7.28
CA LEU A 106 9.19 -5.80 -8.38
C LEU A 106 9.54 -4.32 -8.55
N PHE A 107 9.63 -3.58 -7.46
CA PHE A 107 9.99 -2.17 -7.48
C PHE A 107 11.41 -1.97 -8.02
N SER A 108 12.34 -2.80 -7.59
CA SER A 108 13.73 -2.76 -8.05
C SER A 108 13.83 -3.05 -9.55
N GLU A 109 13.12 -4.06 -10.04
CA GLU A 109 13.08 -4.40 -11.47
C GLU A 109 12.49 -3.28 -12.31
N MET A 110 11.45 -2.64 -11.81
CA MET A 110 10.75 -1.56 -12.52
C MET A 110 11.57 -0.28 -12.58
N THR A 111 12.27 0.06 -11.50
CA THR A 111 12.95 1.36 -11.35
C THR A 111 14.46 1.27 -11.54
N GLY A 112 15.05 0.10 -11.38
CA GLY A 112 16.49 -0.07 -11.34
C GLY A 112 17.13 0.34 -10.01
N PHE A 113 16.34 0.69 -9.00
CA PHE A 113 16.83 1.00 -7.66
C PHE A 113 17.09 -0.30 -6.90
N VAL A 114 18.18 -0.36 -6.19
CA VAL A 114 18.56 -1.52 -5.39
C VAL A 114 18.34 -1.31 -3.89
#